data_3f83e943001116fb89ac2103ce2ce809
#
_entry.id   3f83e943001116fb89ac2103ce2ce809
#
_cell.length_a   1.000
_cell.length_b   1.000
_cell.length_c   1.000
_cell.angle_alpha   90.00
_cell.angle_beta   90.00
_cell.angle_gamma   90.00
#
_symmetry.space_group_name_H-M   'P 1'
#
loop_
_entity.id
_entity.type
_entity.pdbx_description
1 polymer ?
#
loop_
_entity_poly.entity_id
_entity_poly.type
_entity_poly.pdbx_seq_one_letter_code
_entity_poly.pdbx_strand_id
1 'polypeptide(L)'
;MPATTHQQAGEALPRALIAIGVPCAGVLLVLFFMVRGFPYDKLGELIANRIEQSHGIQLTFVDVGPTLQFAGPALEATQLRAKFPDQPLQQIDRALIRPAWSLSWFVGEPVLHVELESPSGSADGTLRWNGVTSWAGTIRDARPELSPIADWIPTGGFEGNLEATLDVSITEQGPEGRVEFEIQDGSISLPGLSVPLPFKSLTGEVNLGGDAYATLTSLSLDGPDVSGSGSGKIGHAEQLEQAPIGFEFTLDVKPTMSRAVSAGGVKVNPGGEALAKISGTVAKPKIR
;
A
#
# COMPACT_ATOMS: atom_id res chain seq x y z
N MET A 1 49.32 -45.45 -50.72
CA MET A 1 49.12 -44.98 -49.32
C MET A 1 48.74 -43.49 -49.36
N PRO A 2 47.55 -43.14 -49.15
CA PRO A 2 47.18 -41.73 -49.09
C PRO A 2 47.33 -41.20 -47.64
N ALA A 3 48.02 -40.10 -47.51
CA ALA A 3 48.19 -39.35 -46.25
C ALA A 3 46.91 -38.66 -45.90
N THR A 4 46.33 -38.99 -44.74
CA THR A 4 45.20 -38.34 -44.11
C THR A 4 45.66 -37.02 -43.54
N THR A 5 45.27 -35.94 -44.18
CA THR A 5 45.37 -34.57 -43.64
C THR A 5 44.33 -34.39 -42.54
N HIS A 6 44.72 -34.47 -41.28
CA HIS A 6 43.91 -33.98 -40.15
C HIS A 6 43.83 -32.43 -40.19
N GLN A 7 42.75 -31.96 -40.71
CA GLN A 7 42.39 -30.51 -40.66
C GLN A 7 42.10 -30.12 -39.21
N GLN A 8 42.98 -29.32 -38.63
CA GLN A 8 42.79 -28.68 -37.34
C GLN A 8 41.65 -27.66 -37.42
N ALA A 9 40.44 -28.11 -37.12
CA ALA A 9 39.24 -27.24 -37.00
C ALA A 9 39.02 -26.70 -35.59
N GLY A 10 40.07 -26.63 -34.73
CA GLY A 10 39.92 -26.39 -33.28
C GLY A 10 40.30 -25.00 -32.75
N GLU A 11 40.94 -24.15 -33.58
CA GLU A 11 41.55 -22.92 -33.00
C GLU A 11 40.77 -21.61 -33.19
N ALA A 12 39.73 -21.57 -34.01
CA ALA A 12 39.00 -20.34 -34.28
C ALA A 12 37.97 -19.98 -33.18
N LEU A 13 37.39 -20.99 -32.55
CA LEU A 13 36.42 -20.80 -31.45
C LEU A 13 37.02 -20.14 -30.20
N PRO A 14 38.20 -20.53 -29.69
CA PRO A 14 38.77 -19.89 -28.51
C PRO A 14 39.17 -18.43 -28.73
N ARG A 15 39.59 -18.02 -29.93
CA ARG A 15 39.97 -16.64 -30.22
C ARG A 15 38.77 -15.72 -30.29
N ALA A 16 37.65 -16.14 -30.88
CA ALA A 16 36.40 -15.40 -30.89
C ALA A 16 35.81 -15.26 -29.49
N LEU A 17 35.85 -16.31 -28.68
CA LEU A 17 35.44 -16.27 -27.28
C LEU A 17 36.29 -15.30 -26.43
N ILE A 18 37.60 -15.26 -26.67
CA ILE A 18 38.51 -14.33 -26.00
C ILE A 18 38.24 -12.88 -26.46
N ALA A 19 38.05 -12.67 -27.76
CA ALA A 19 37.84 -11.34 -28.33
C ALA A 19 36.53 -10.66 -27.87
N ILE A 20 35.49 -11.45 -27.56
CA ILE A 20 34.22 -10.96 -27.04
C ILE A 20 34.18 -11.08 -25.52
N GLY A 21 34.63 -12.16 -24.96
CA GLY A 21 34.58 -12.47 -23.55
C GLY A 21 35.38 -11.51 -22.66
N VAL A 22 36.57 -11.12 -23.12
CA VAL A 22 37.44 -10.21 -22.35
C VAL A 22 36.83 -8.79 -22.25
N PRO A 23 36.35 -8.16 -23.34
CA PRO A 23 35.65 -6.88 -23.23
C PRO A 23 34.38 -6.97 -22.39
N CYS A 24 33.56 -8.02 -22.55
CA CYS A 24 32.36 -8.22 -21.74
C CYS A 24 32.70 -8.40 -20.26
N ALA A 25 33.72 -9.20 -19.94
CA ALA A 25 34.21 -9.36 -18.57
C ALA A 25 34.72 -8.01 -17.99
N GLY A 26 35.44 -7.25 -18.80
CA GLY A 26 35.92 -5.92 -18.45
C GLY A 26 34.76 -4.95 -18.12
N VAL A 27 33.75 -4.91 -18.98
CA VAL A 27 32.55 -4.10 -18.76
C VAL A 27 31.80 -4.55 -17.48
N LEU A 28 31.59 -5.85 -17.29
CA LEU A 28 30.98 -6.41 -16.10
C LEU A 28 31.76 -6.06 -14.82
N LEU A 29 33.09 -6.11 -14.89
CA LEU A 29 33.98 -5.79 -13.78
C LEU A 29 33.89 -4.28 -13.42
N VAL A 30 33.89 -3.42 -14.43
CA VAL A 30 33.67 -1.96 -14.23
C VAL A 30 32.29 -1.69 -13.61
N LEU A 31 31.24 -2.32 -14.14
CA LEU A 31 29.89 -2.19 -13.57
C LEU A 31 29.83 -2.71 -12.13
N PHE A 32 30.47 -3.84 -11.86
CA PHE A 32 30.56 -4.39 -10.50
C PHE A 32 31.24 -3.44 -9.53
N PHE A 33 32.39 -2.87 -9.90
CA PHE A 33 33.08 -1.90 -9.05
C PHE A 33 32.33 -0.58 -8.94
N MET A 34 31.64 -0.14 -10.00
CA MET A 34 30.80 1.05 -9.97
C MET A 34 29.62 0.88 -8.99
N VAL A 35 28.96 -0.29 -9.04
CA VAL A 35 27.87 -0.63 -8.12
C VAL A 35 28.40 -0.75 -6.69
N ARG A 36 29.51 -1.48 -6.48
CA ARG A 36 30.06 -1.71 -5.12
C ARG A 36 30.70 -0.46 -4.51
N GLY A 37 31.25 0.42 -5.31
CA GLY A 37 31.89 1.66 -4.85
C GLY A 37 30.95 2.86 -4.77
N PHE A 38 29.67 2.69 -5.12
CA PHE A 38 28.71 3.78 -5.06
C PHE A 38 28.36 4.09 -3.60
N PRO A 39 28.34 5.36 -3.17
CA PRO A 39 28.05 5.73 -1.79
C PRO A 39 26.53 5.71 -1.53
N TYR A 40 25.96 4.52 -1.36
CA TYR A 40 24.52 4.32 -1.15
C TYR A 40 23.99 5.04 0.09
N ASP A 41 24.78 5.12 1.15
CA ASP A 41 24.42 5.87 2.37
C ASP A 41 24.12 7.34 2.06
N LYS A 42 24.98 7.97 1.23
CA LYS A 42 24.76 9.36 0.81
C LYS A 42 23.51 9.52 -0.08
N LEU A 43 23.23 8.51 -0.92
CA LEU A 43 22.00 8.50 -1.71
C LEU A 43 20.78 8.42 -0.79
N GLY A 44 20.83 7.55 0.20
CA GLY A 44 19.80 7.44 1.21
C GLY A 44 19.57 8.76 1.96
N GLU A 45 20.63 9.39 2.46
CA GLU A 45 20.56 10.70 3.12
C GLU A 45 19.95 11.79 2.20
N LEU A 46 20.34 11.82 0.92
CA LEU A 46 19.77 12.76 -0.05
C LEU A 46 18.27 12.55 -0.25
N ILE A 47 17.83 11.29 -0.36
CA ILE A 47 16.41 10.96 -0.50
C ILE A 47 15.65 11.36 0.77
N ALA A 48 16.16 11.02 1.95
CA ALA A 48 15.56 11.38 3.23
C ALA A 48 15.41 12.90 3.37
N ASN A 49 16.48 13.66 3.14
CA ASN A 49 16.46 15.10 3.20
C ASN A 49 15.47 15.71 2.18
N ARG A 50 15.37 15.14 0.98
CA ARG A 50 14.42 15.62 -0.03
C ARG A 50 12.98 15.41 0.38
N ILE A 51 12.67 14.23 0.94
CA ILE A 51 11.34 13.89 1.43
C ILE A 51 10.97 14.77 2.64
N GLU A 52 11.91 14.99 3.57
CA GLU A 52 11.70 15.89 4.70
C GLU A 52 11.40 17.32 4.25
N GLN A 53 12.17 17.85 3.31
CA GLN A 53 11.96 19.21 2.77
C GLN A 53 10.64 19.37 2.01
N SER A 54 10.18 18.32 1.30
CA SER A 54 9.00 18.41 0.45
C SER A 54 7.70 18.05 1.17
N HIS A 55 7.77 17.14 2.16
CA HIS A 55 6.57 16.57 2.81
C HIS A 55 6.62 16.62 4.34
N GLY A 56 7.71 17.09 4.94
CA GLY A 56 7.90 17.12 6.39
C GLY A 56 8.07 15.73 7.03
N ILE A 57 8.27 14.68 6.22
CA ILE A 57 8.42 13.30 6.68
C ILE A 57 9.90 13.04 6.98
N GLN A 58 10.23 12.74 8.24
CA GLN A 58 11.59 12.39 8.63
C GLN A 58 11.82 10.89 8.40
N LEU A 59 12.78 10.58 7.52
CA LEU A 59 13.20 9.22 7.25
C LEU A 59 14.59 8.96 7.83
N THR A 60 14.74 7.84 8.54
CA THR A 60 16.03 7.33 8.99
C THR A 60 16.14 5.85 8.66
N PHE A 61 17.30 5.40 8.24
CA PHE A 61 17.57 3.99 7.93
C PHE A 61 18.91 3.58 8.53
N VAL A 62 19.06 2.30 8.81
CA VAL A 62 20.30 1.76 9.38
C VAL A 62 21.27 1.41 8.25
N ASP A 63 20.78 0.83 7.17
CA ASP A 63 21.60 0.41 6.04
C ASP A 63 20.82 0.59 4.73
N VAL A 64 21.53 1.04 3.70
CA VAL A 64 21.03 1.14 2.32
C VAL A 64 22.09 0.57 1.39
N GLY A 65 21.75 -0.47 0.66
CA GLY A 65 22.70 -1.12 -0.22
C GLY A 65 22.07 -1.77 -1.46
N PRO A 66 22.91 -2.11 -2.44
CA PRO A 66 22.46 -2.85 -3.59
C PRO A 66 22.28 -4.31 -3.21
N THR A 67 21.20 -4.90 -3.65
CA THR A 67 20.94 -6.34 -3.57
C THR A 67 20.65 -6.90 -4.95
N LEU A 68 20.96 -8.18 -5.17
CA LEU A 68 20.68 -8.85 -6.42
C LEU A 68 19.56 -9.86 -6.18
N GLN A 69 18.45 -9.65 -6.83
CA GLN A 69 17.31 -10.56 -6.81
C GLN A 69 17.19 -11.31 -8.14
N PHE A 70 16.32 -12.33 -8.18
CA PHE A 70 16.04 -13.07 -9.41
C PHE A 70 15.55 -12.15 -10.54
N ALA A 71 14.80 -11.11 -10.20
CA ALA A 71 14.27 -10.10 -11.14
C ALA A 71 15.29 -9.01 -11.52
N GLY A 72 16.53 -9.07 -11.03
CA GLY A 72 17.60 -8.12 -11.33
C GLY A 72 18.09 -7.32 -10.13
N PRO A 73 18.90 -6.28 -10.39
CA PRO A 73 19.44 -5.45 -9.33
C PRO A 73 18.33 -4.63 -8.66
N ALA A 74 18.43 -4.50 -7.35
CA ALA A 74 17.52 -3.74 -6.51
C ALA A 74 18.32 -2.90 -5.50
N LEU A 75 17.67 -1.90 -4.93
CA LEU A 75 18.13 -1.16 -3.78
C LEU A 75 17.32 -1.63 -2.58
N GLU A 76 17.99 -2.01 -1.52
CA GLU A 76 17.37 -2.48 -0.28
C GLU A 76 17.73 -1.53 0.86
N ALA A 77 16.73 -1.09 1.61
CA ALA A 77 16.91 -0.37 2.85
C ALA A 77 16.36 -1.21 4.01
N THR A 78 17.14 -1.30 5.09
CA THR A 78 16.75 -2.06 6.27
C THR A 78 16.53 -1.15 7.47
N GLN A 79 15.59 -1.54 8.33
CA GLN A 79 15.23 -0.81 9.54
C GLN A 79 14.94 0.68 9.27
N LEU A 80 14.11 0.91 8.26
CA LEU A 80 13.63 2.24 7.92
C LEU A 80 12.66 2.71 9.01
N ARG A 81 12.84 3.94 9.49
CA ARG A 81 11.93 4.61 10.41
C ARG A 81 11.40 5.86 9.73
N ALA A 82 10.09 5.94 9.63
CA ALA A 82 9.39 7.08 9.07
C ALA A 82 8.59 7.78 10.16
N LYS A 83 8.84 9.07 10.35
CA LYS A 83 8.09 9.93 11.25
C LYS A 83 7.31 10.94 10.44
N PHE A 84 6.02 10.77 10.38
CA PHE A 84 5.09 11.72 9.77
C PHE A 84 4.77 12.85 10.75
N PRO A 85 4.41 14.06 10.27
CA PRO A 85 3.91 15.12 11.12
C PRO A 85 2.71 14.62 11.94
N ASP A 86 2.75 14.86 13.24
CA ASP A 86 1.66 14.54 14.19
C ASP A 86 1.26 13.06 14.28
N GLN A 87 2.15 12.13 13.83
CA GLN A 87 1.91 10.69 13.90
C GLN A 87 3.00 9.94 14.67
N PRO A 88 2.70 8.77 15.22
CA PRO A 88 3.69 7.91 15.85
C PRO A 88 4.75 7.45 14.83
N LEU A 89 5.94 7.15 15.34
CA LEU A 89 7.04 6.62 14.55
C LEU A 89 6.66 5.29 13.92
N GLN A 90 6.76 5.21 12.59
CA GLN A 90 6.51 3.97 11.84
C GLN A 90 7.83 3.25 11.60
N GLN A 91 7.83 1.95 11.84
CA GLN A 91 8.96 1.08 11.58
C GLN A 91 8.66 0.21 10.35
N ILE A 92 9.57 0.22 9.39
CA ILE A 92 9.58 -0.65 8.22
C ILE A 92 10.86 -1.46 8.32
N ASP A 93 10.71 -2.78 8.42
CA ASP A 93 11.86 -3.66 8.64
C ASP A 93 12.70 -3.75 7.38
N ARG A 94 12.03 -3.76 6.21
CA ARG A 94 12.66 -3.86 4.90
C ARG A 94 11.88 -3.07 3.86
N ALA A 95 12.60 -2.27 3.08
CA ALA A 95 12.08 -1.63 1.87
C ALA A 95 12.97 -2.00 0.69
N LEU A 96 12.40 -2.49 -0.38
CA LEU A 96 13.10 -2.89 -1.58
C LEU A 96 12.52 -2.16 -2.79
N ILE A 97 13.42 -1.56 -3.57
CA ILE A 97 13.05 -0.83 -4.78
C ILE A 97 13.89 -1.38 -5.94
N ARG A 98 13.22 -1.77 -7.00
CA ARG A 98 13.87 -2.24 -8.23
C ARG A 98 13.20 -1.68 -9.47
N PRO A 99 13.92 -1.57 -10.59
CA PRO A 99 13.28 -1.30 -11.87
C PRO A 99 12.26 -2.40 -12.20
N ALA A 100 11.05 -2.02 -12.54
CA ALA A 100 10.13 -2.93 -13.19
C ALA A 100 10.51 -2.95 -14.68
N TRP A 101 11.27 -3.95 -15.11
CA TRP A 101 11.79 -4.06 -16.48
C TRP A 101 10.64 -4.14 -17.48
N SER A 102 10.28 -3.00 -18.05
CA SER A 102 9.24 -2.85 -19.05
C SER A 102 9.73 -1.98 -20.21
N LEU A 103 9.08 -2.07 -21.36
CA LEU A 103 9.39 -1.23 -22.52
C LEU A 103 9.19 0.27 -22.24
N SER A 104 8.45 0.62 -21.19
CA SER A 104 8.21 2.01 -20.78
C SER A 104 9.50 2.78 -20.45
N TRP A 105 10.55 2.08 -19.98
CA TRP A 105 11.86 2.69 -19.74
C TRP A 105 12.49 3.28 -21.00
N PHE A 106 12.25 2.67 -22.17
CA PHE A 106 12.77 3.15 -23.45
C PHE A 106 12.04 4.41 -23.96
N VAL A 107 10.82 4.65 -23.48
CA VAL A 107 10.05 5.86 -23.81
C VAL A 107 10.11 6.94 -22.73
N GLY A 108 10.98 6.76 -21.73
CA GLY A 108 11.21 7.75 -20.68
C GLY A 108 10.18 7.72 -19.54
N GLU A 109 9.40 6.64 -19.43
CA GLU A 109 8.45 6.42 -18.34
C GLU A 109 8.97 5.35 -17.37
N PRO A 110 9.80 5.72 -16.39
CA PRO A 110 10.34 4.76 -15.44
C PRO A 110 9.24 4.19 -14.55
N VAL A 111 9.20 2.88 -14.44
CA VAL A 111 8.35 2.13 -13.51
C VAL A 111 9.25 1.45 -12.49
N LEU A 112 8.96 1.66 -11.22
CA LEU A 112 9.65 1.02 -10.11
C LEU A 112 8.74 -0.01 -9.46
N HIS A 113 9.28 -1.14 -9.13
CA HIS A 113 8.65 -2.09 -8.24
C HIS A 113 9.13 -1.83 -6.83
N VAL A 114 8.21 -1.78 -5.89
CA VAL A 114 8.48 -1.46 -4.49
C VAL A 114 7.84 -2.54 -3.62
N GLU A 115 8.65 -3.10 -2.74
CA GLU A 115 8.23 -4.06 -1.72
C GLU A 115 8.54 -3.46 -0.35
N LEU A 116 7.57 -3.47 0.56
CA LEU A 116 7.71 -2.99 1.94
C LEU A 116 7.29 -4.10 2.89
N GLU A 117 8.09 -4.33 3.91
CA GLU A 117 7.80 -5.27 4.98
C GLU A 117 7.88 -4.54 6.33
N SER A 118 6.87 -4.67 7.15
CA SER A 118 6.79 -4.04 8.46
C SER A 118 6.11 -4.97 9.47
N PRO A 119 6.24 -4.75 10.78
CA PRO A 119 5.49 -5.49 11.78
C PRO A 119 3.97 -5.35 11.65
N SER A 120 3.51 -4.30 10.99
CA SER A 120 2.09 -4.03 10.75
C SER A 120 1.57 -4.60 9.42
N GLY A 121 2.39 -5.30 8.64
CA GLY A 121 2.01 -5.90 7.36
C GLY A 121 3.02 -5.66 6.25
N SER A 122 2.68 -6.10 5.05
CA SER A 122 3.51 -5.95 3.85
C SER A 122 2.76 -5.23 2.73
N ALA A 123 3.50 -4.52 1.89
CA ALA A 123 2.98 -3.91 0.67
C ALA A 123 3.89 -4.24 -0.51
N ASP A 124 3.29 -4.57 -1.64
CA ASP A 124 3.98 -4.90 -2.89
C ASP A 124 3.26 -4.22 -4.05
N GLY A 125 4.01 -3.55 -4.91
CA GLY A 125 3.38 -2.86 -6.04
C GLY A 125 4.34 -2.15 -6.96
N THR A 126 3.77 -1.47 -7.94
CA THR A 126 4.48 -0.67 -8.93
C THR A 126 4.18 0.80 -8.75
N LEU A 127 5.24 1.58 -8.70
CA LEU A 127 5.21 3.04 -8.69
C LEU A 127 5.57 3.55 -10.08
N ARG A 128 4.73 4.39 -10.66
CA ARG A 128 5.00 5.09 -11.92
C ARG A 128 5.13 6.57 -11.65
N TRP A 129 6.03 7.20 -12.39
CA TRP A 129 6.28 8.63 -12.27
C TRP A 129 6.47 9.23 -13.67
N ASN A 130 5.39 9.74 -14.23
CA ASN A 130 5.37 10.39 -15.55
C ASN A 130 4.57 11.72 -15.50
N GLY A 131 4.90 12.59 -14.55
CA GLY A 131 4.14 13.82 -14.27
C GLY A 131 2.98 13.60 -13.29
N VAL A 132 2.41 12.40 -13.28
CA VAL A 132 1.44 11.93 -12.27
C VAL A 132 2.07 10.75 -11.53
N THR A 133 2.02 10.78 -10.22
CA THR A 133 2.48 9.66 -9.40
C THR A 133 1.34 8.66 -9.26
N SER A 134 1.54 7.42 -9.70
CA SER A 134 0.55 6.35 -9.53
C SER A 134 1.15 5.13 -8.85
N TRP A 135 0.35 4.50 -8.03
CA TRP A 135 0.66 3.26 -7.34
C TRP A 135 -0.38 2.20 -7.69
N ALA A 136 0.08 1.04 -8.17
CA ALA A 136 -0.75 -0.14 -8.37
C ALA A 136 -0.11 -1.31 -7.62
N GLY A 137 -0.83 -1.89 -6.66
CA GLY A 137 -0.25 -2.92 -5.80
C GLY A 137 -1.22 -3.51 -4.80
N THR A 138 -0.67 -4.33 -3.91
CA THR A 138 -1.41 -5.03 -2.87
C THR A 138 -0.80 -4.76 -1.50
N ILE A 139 -1.65 -4.71 -0.49
CA ILE A 139 -1.28 -4.75 0.93
C ILE A 139 -1.75 -6.10 1.45
N ARG A 140 -0.92 -6.77 2.25
CA ARG A 140 -1.21 -8.09 2.81
C ARG A 140 -0.85 -8.14 4.28
N ASP A 141 -1.61 -8.96 5.00
CA ASP A 141 -1.39 -9.23 6.44
C ASP A 141 -1.28 -7.93 7.27
N ALA A 142 -1.93 -6.85 6.80
CA ALA A 142 -1.84 -5.59 7.49
C ALA A 142 -2.75 -5.59 8.72
N ARG A 143 -2.22 -5.04 9.81
CA ARG A 143 -2.93 -4.87 11.06
C ARG A 143 -3.28 -3.40 11.25
N PRO A 144 -4.55 -3.01 11.00
CA PRO A 144 -4.97 -1.62 11.06
C PRO A 144 -4.70 -0.97 12.44
N GLU A 145 -4.80 -1.75 13.51
CA GLU A 145 -4.54 -1.30 14.88
C GLU A 145 -3.09 -0.89 15.15
N LEU A 146 -2.14 -1.43 14.35
CA LEU A 146 -0.72 -1.08 14.40
C LEU A 146 -0.32 -0.03 13.37
N SER A 147 -1.27 0.38 12.52
CA SER A 147 -1.06 1.33 11.44
C SER A 147 -1.36 2.76 11.89
N PRO A 148 -0.72 3.79 11.30
CA PRO A 148 -1.08 5.19 11.52
C PRO A 148 -2.54 5.50 11.19
N ILE A 149 -3.19 4.66 10.37
CA ILE A 149 -4.61 4.79 10.02
C ILE A 149 -5.51 4.60 11.25
N ALA A 150 -5.06 3.85 12.26
CA ALA A 150 -5.83 3.65 13.50
C ALA A 150 -6.19 4.97 14.18
N ASP A 151 -5.30 5.95 14.14
CA ASP A 151 -5.51 7.27 14.74
C ASP A 151 -6.52 8.13 13.94
N TRP A 152 -6.76 7.79 12.69
CA TRP A 152 -7.71 8.50 11.81
C TRP A 152 -9.14 7.95 11.92
N ILE A 153 -9.29 6.77 12.51
CA ILE A 153 -10.62 6.16 12.68
C ILE A 153 -11.21 6.65 14.00
N PRO A 154 -12.19 7.59 13.97
CA PRO A 154 -12.72 8.21 15.18
C PRO A 154 -13.53 7.26 16.06
N THR A 155 -13.59 5.99 15.75
CA THR A 155 -14.47 4.98 16.33
C THR A 155 -13.85 4.14 17.44
N GLY A 156 -12.63 4.48 17.90
CA GLY A 156 -12.07 3.85 19.12
C GLY A 156 -11.41 2.48 18.95
N GLY A 157 -11.31 1.96 17.76
CA GLY A 157 -10.55 0.73 17.48
C GLY A 157 -11.13 -0.10 16.36
N PHE A 158 -10.24 -0.54 15.52
CA PHE A 158 -10.51 -1.43 14.41
C PHE A 158 -9.40 -2.46 14.39
N GLU A 159 -9.75 -3.72 14.61
CA GLU A 159 -8.79 -4.83 14.66
C GLU A 159 -9.10 -5.81 13.55
N GLY A 160 -8.10 -6.54 13.08
CA GLY A 160 -8.27 -7.59 12.09
C GLY A 160 -7.09 -7.71 11.15
N ASN A 161 -7.16 -8.67 10.24
CA ASN A 161 -6.18 -8.88 9.17
C ASN A 161 -6.69 -8.25 7.89
N LEU A 162 -6.02 -7.17 7.43
CA LEU A 162 -6.38 -6.41 6.25
C LEU A 162 -5.58 -6.89 5.03
N GLU A 163 -6.30 -7.20 3.98
CA GLU A 163 -5.78 -7.30 2.62
C GLU A 163 -6.41 -6.21 1.75
N ALA A 164 -5.62 -5.58 0.89
CA ALA A 164 -6.13 -4.56 -0.01
C ALA A 164 -5.41 -4.59 -1.36
N THR A 165 -6.17 -4.27 -2.40
CA THR A 165 -5.64 -3.99 -3.74
C THR A 165 -5.89 -2.52 -4.06
N LEU A 166 -4.85 -1.83 -4.49
CA LEU A 166 -4.87 -0.40 -4.76
C LEU A 166 -4.43 -0.15 -6.20
N ASP A 167 -5.18 0.70 -6.89
CA ASP A 167 -4.78 1.34 -8.15
C ASP A 167 -5.11 2.83 -8.03
N VAL A 168 -4.13 3.61 -7.59
CA VAL A 168 -4.32 5.01 -7.18
C VAL A 168 -3.32 5.90 -7.88
N SER A 169 -3.79 7.03 -8.37
CA SER A 169 -3.00 8.10 -8.98
C SER A 169 -3.19 9.39 -8.18
N ILE A 170 -2.12 10.14 -8.00
CA ILE A 170 -2.16 11.47 -7.37
C ILE A 170 -2.05 12.51 -8.47
N THR A 171 -3.16 13.20 -8.73
CA THR A 171 -3.27 14.27 -9.73
C THR A 171 -3.24 15.64 -9.03
N GLU A 172 -3.20 16.70 -9.82
CA GLU A 172 -3.34 18.08 -9.29
C GLU A 172 -4.72 18.32 -8.64
N GLN A 173 -5.73 17.53 -8.98
CA GLN A 173 -7.10 17.62 -8.45
C GLN A 173 -7.29 16.76 -7.19
N GLY A 174 -6.31 15.94 -6.86
CA GLY A 174 -6.32 15.04 -5.71
C GLY A 174 -6.10 13.57 -6.09
N PRO A 175 -6.32 12.65 -5.16
CA PRO A 175 -6.20 11.22 -5.42
C PRO A 175 -7.37 10.74 -6.30
N GLU A 176 -7.04 9.91 -7.30
CA GLU A 176 -7.99 9.23 -8.18
C GLU A 176 -7.64 7.75 -8.24
N GLY A 177 -8.65 6.89 -8.33
CA GLY A 177 -8.43 5.46 -8.48
C GLY A 177 -9.39 4.60 -7.68
N ARG A 178 -8.99 3.35 -7.46
CA ARG A 178 -9.80 2.32 -6.82
C ARG A 178 -9.01 1.59 -5.75
N VAL A 179 -9.69 1.32 -4.65
CA VAL A 179 -9.21 0.53 -3.52
C VAL A 179 -10.24 -0.54 -3.22
N GLU A 180 -9.83 -1.80 -3.30
CA GLU A 180 -10.61 -2.94 -2.83
C GLU A 180 -9.96 -3.49 -1.58
N PHE A 181 -10.72 -3.78 -0.54
CA PHE A 181 -10.18 -4.30 0.70
C PHE A 181 -11.05 -5.40 1.29
N GLU A 182 -10.38 -6.29 2.00
CA GLU A 182 -10.99 -7.32 2.82
C GLU A 182 -10.28 -7.34 4.18
N ILE A 183 -11.06 -7.39 5.25
CA ILE A 183 -10.56 -7.54 6.61
C ILE A 183 -11.18 -8.76 7.21
N GLN A 184 -10.36 -9.66 7.70
CA GLN A 184 -10.79 -10.95 8.25
C GLN A 184 -10.57 -11.00 9.76
N ASP A 185 -11.45 -11.75 10.44
CA ASP A 185 -11.37 -12.10 11.86
C ASP A 185 -11.12 -10.88 12.77
N GLY A 186 -11.94 -9.85 12.57
CA GLY A 186 -11.75 -8.57 13.24
C GLY A 186 -12.82 -8.19 14.25
N SER A 187 -12.62 -6.99 14.82
CA SER A 187 -13.62 -6.33 15.67
C SER A 187 -13.68 -4.83 15.40
N ILE A 188 -14.87 -4.26 15.56
CA ILE A 188 -15.10 -2.82 15.46
C ILE A 188 -15.61 -2.30 16.79
N SER A 189 -14.92 -1.31 17.35
CA SER A 189 -15.38 -0.57 18.52
C SER A 189 -16.11 0.69 18.04
N LEU A 190 -17.42 0.75 18.23
CA LEU A 190 -18.23 1.91 17.86
C LEU A 190 -18.49 2.81 19.07
N PRO A 191 -18.51 4.14 18.90
CA PRO A 191 -18.90 5.06 19.95
C PRO A 191 -20.32 4.73 20.47
N GLY A 192 -20.46 4.57 21.78
CA GLY A 192 -21.75 4.22 22.42
C GLY A 192 -22.00 2.72 22.56
N LEU A 193 -21.18 1.86 21.99
CA LEU A 193 -21.19 0.43 22.29
C LEU A 193 -20.18 0.11 23.39
N SER A 194 -20.62 -0.63 24.40
CA SER A 194 -19.76 -1.03 25.53
C SER A 194 -18.85 -2.23 25.20
N VAL A 195 -19.10 -2.89 24.06
CA VAL A 195 -18.41 -4.12 23.66
C VAL A 195 -18.08 -4.01 22.17
N PRO A 196 -16.86 -4.39 21.76
CA PRO A 196 -16.51 -4.48 20.36
C PRO A 196 -17.43 -5.44 19.61
N LEU A 197 -17.77 -5.12 18.38
CA LEU A 197 -18.56 -5.98 17.48
C LEU A 197 -17.58 -6.88 16.70
N PRO A 198 -17.54 -8.18 16.99
CA PRO A 198 -16.73 -9.12 16.22
C PRO A 198 -17.35 -9.33 14.85
N PHE A 199 -16.50 -9.46 13.84
CA PHE A 199 -16.90 -9.88 12.49
C PHE A 199 -15.93 -10.91 11.96
N LYS A 200 -16.43 -11.72 11.03
CA LYS A 200 -15.64 -12.72 10.31
C LYS A 200 -14.98 -12.11 9.08
N SER A 201 -15.74 -11.32 8.34
CA SER A 201 -15.20 -10.60 7.19
C SER A 201 -15.89 -9.24 7.03
N LEU A 202 -15.10 -8.27 6.58
CA LEU A 202 -15.55 -6.96 6.14
C LEU A 202 -14.88 -6.68 4.79
N THR A 203 -15.67 -6.62 3.74
CA THR A 203 -15.20 -6.35 2.39
C THR A 203 -15.72 -5.03 1.89
N GLY A 204 -14.94 -4.31 1.10
CA GLY A 204 -15.40 -3.03 0.54
C GLY A 204 -14.63 -2.60 -0.68
N GLU A 205 -15.26 -1.68 -1.41
CA GLU A 205 -14.71 -1.03 -2.58
C GLU A 205 -14.87 0.48 -2.46
N VAL A 206 -13.77 1.19 -2.63
CA VAL A 206 -13.71 2.66 -2.59
C VAL A 206 -13.17 3.18 -3.91
N ASN A 207 -13.91 4.07 -4.56
CA ASN A 207 -13.45 4.85 -5.69
C ASN A 207 -13.03 6.24 -5.20
N LEU A 208 -11.83 6.65 -5.55
CA LEU A 208 -11.27 7.96 -5.23
C LEU A 208 -11.45 8.91 -6.43
N GLY A 209 -11.75 10.16 -6.15
CA GLY A 209 -11.91 11.19 -7.17
C GLY A 209 -13.32 11.27 -7.79
N GLY A 210 -13.46 12.07 -8.87
CA GLY A 210 -14.72 12.34 -9.54
C GLY A 210 -15.58 13.35 -8.79
N ASP A 211 -16.89 13.06 -8.65
CA ASP A 211 -17.87 13.95 -7.99
C ASP A 211 -17.73 14.03 -6.47
N ALA A 212 -16.87 13.21 -5.88
CA ALA A 212 -16.58 13.17 -4.46
C ALA A 212 -15.09 12.88 -4.23
N TYR A 213 -14.57 13.24 -3.06
CA TYR A 213 -13.20 12.89 -2.66
C TYR A 213 -13.02 11.37 -2.61
N ALA A 214 -14.01 10.67 -2.04
CA ALA A 214 -14.05 9.22 -2.02
C ALA A 214 -15.50 8.72 -2.03
N THR A 215 -15.77 7.66 -2.78
CA THR A 215 -17.08 6.98 -2.84
C THR A 215 -16.91 5.53 -2.42
N LEU A 216 -17.51 5.14 -1.32
CA LEU A 216 -17.66 3.74 -0.90
C LEU A 216 -18.79 3.14 -1.73
N THR A 217 -18.43 2.41 -2.77
CA THR A 217 -19.38 1.82 -3.72
C THR A 217 -20.14 0.66 -3.09
N SER A 218 -19.42 -0.15 -2.33
CA SER A 218 -19.97 -1.29 -1.62
C SER A 218 -19.20 -1.54 -0.33
N LEU A 219 -19.92 -1.91 0.71
CA LEU A 219 -19.38 -2.47 1.94
C LEU A 219 -20.25 -3.66 2.32
N SER A 220 -19.63 -4.76 2.70
CA SER A 220 -20.33 -5.95 3.21
C SER A 220 -19.66 -6.39 4.50
N LEU A 221 -20.46 -6.54 5.54
CA LEU A 221 -20.07 -7.03 6.86
C LEU A 221 -20.71 -8.40 7.09
N ASP A 222 -19.91 -9.40 7.39
CA ASP A 222 -20.36 -10.72 7.85
C ASP A 222 -19.84 -10.96 9.27
N GLY A 223 -20.73 -10.95 10.23
CA GLY A 223 -20.40 -11.18 11.63
C GLY A 223 -21.37 -12.13 12.32
N PRO A 224 -20.95 -12.70 13.45
CA PRO A 224 -21.77 -13.69 14.19
C PRO A 224 -23.05 -13.08 14.74
N ASP A 225 -23.07 -11.80 15.08
CA ASP A 225 -24.17 -11.10 15.72
C ASP A 225 -24.74 -9.94 14.91
N VAL A 226 -23.97 -9.39 13.99
CA VAL A 226 -24.35 -8.30 13.09
C VAL A 226 -23.79 -8.60 11.72
N SER A 227 -24.65 -8.57 10.71
CA SER A 227 -24.25 -8.58 9.29
C SER A 227 -24.92 -7.42 8.58
N GLY A 228 -24.42 -7.07 7.40
CA GLY A 228 -25.04 -5.96 6.68
C GLY A 228 -24.26 -5.50 5.48
N SER A 229 -24.80 -4.47 4.85
CA SER A 229 -24.15 -3.83 3.69
C SER A 229 -24.33 -2.33 3.77
N GLY A 230 -23.48 -1.61 3.05
CA GLY A 230 -23.56 -0.16 3.04
C GLY A 230 -22.87 0.45 1.83
N SER A 231 -23.11 1.74 1.66
CA SER A 231 -22.43 2.57 0.68
C SER A 231 -22.44 4.02 1.17
N GLY A 232 -21.67 4.89 0.49
CA GLY A 232 -21.66 6.29 0.87
C GLY A 232 -20.55 7.07 0.18
N LYS A 233 -20.39 8.31 0.60
CA LYS A 233 -19.39 9.19 0.02
C LYS A 233 -18.84 10.20 1.01
N ILE A 234 -17.63 10.63 0.74
CA ILE A 234 -16.96 11.77 1.35
C ILE A 234 -16.87 12.85 0.26
N GLY A 235 -17.50 13.98 0.47
CA GLY A 235 -17.50 15.07 -0.47
C GLY A 235 -16.17 15.83 -0.50
N HIS A 236 -16.03 16.77 -1.44
CA HIS A 236 -14.87 17.65 -1.51
C HIS A 236 -14.92 18.74 -0.44
N ALA A 237 -13.76 19.06 0.11
CA ALA A 237 -13.53 20.22 0.97
C ALA A 237 -12.04 20.63 0.89
N GLU A 238 -11.72 21.86 1.27
CA GLU A 238 -10.32 22.31 1.32
C GLU A 238 -9.50 21.55 2.37
N GLN A 239 -10.15 21.14 3.46
CA GLN A 239 -9.55 20.31 4.52
C GLN A 239 -10.41 19.07 4.70
N LEU A 240 -9.78 17.90 4.74
CA LEU A 240 -10.47 16.62 4.83
C LEU A 240 -11.41 16.52 6.05
N GLU A 241 -11.03 17.12 7.18
CA GLU A 241 -11.83 17.15 8.41
C GLU A 241 -13.18 17.84 8.23
N GLN A 242 -13.27 18.79 7.29
CA GLN A 242 -14.47 19.55 6.98
C GLN A 242 -15.30 18.92 5.86
N ALA A 243 -14.77 17.88 5.21
CA ALA A 243 -15.46 17.22 4.11
C ALA A 243 -16.80 16.63 4.57
N PRO A 244 -17.89 16.89 3.85
CA PRO A 244 -19.20 16.34 4.17
C PRO A 244 -19.20 14.84 3.93
N ILE A 245 -19.80 14.09 4.87
CA ILE A 245 -19.95 12.64 4.76
C ILE A 245 -21.41 12.25 4.67
N GLY A 246 -21.68 11.20 3.91
CA GLY A 246 -22.99 10.60 3.81
C GLY A 246 -22.85 9.11 3.54
N PHE A 247 -23.16 8.29 4.56
CA PHE A 247 -23.16 6.84 4.46
C PHE A 247 -24.49 6.26 4.88
N GLU A 248 -24.90 5.20 4.23
CA GLU A 248 -26.11 4.43 4.56
C GLU A 248 -25.73 2.96 4.71
N PHE A 249 -26.13 2.35 5.82
CA PHE A 249 -25.88 0.95 6.12
C PHE A 249 -27.20 0.27 6.47
N THR A 250 -27.45 -0.86 5.83
CA THR A 250 -28.53 -1.78 6.20
C THR A 250 -27.89 -2.91 6.98
N LEU A 251 -28.33 -3.10 8.22
CA LEU A 251 -27.79 -4.07 9.15
C LEU A 251 -28.86 -5.11 9.49
N ASP A 252 -28.46 -6.36 9.63
CA ASP A 252 -29.23 -7.44 10.26
C ASP A 252 -28.58 -7.74 11.61
N VAL A 253 -29.32 -7.48 12.68
CA VAL A 253 -28.84 -7.51 14.07
C VAL A 253 -29.57 -8.61 14.83
N LYS A 254 -28.81 -9.57 15.37
CA LYS A 254 -29.40 -10.61 16.20
C LYS A 254 -30.05 -10.02 17.47
N PRO A 255 -31.07 -10.67 18.02
CA PRO A 255 -31.77 -10.19 19.22
C PRO A 255 -30.86 -9.94 20.42
N THR A 256 -29.76 -10.70 20.53
CA THR A 256 -28.72 -10.57 21.56
C THR A 256 -28.05 -9.20 21.54
N MET A 257 -27.86 -8.60 20.37
CA MET A 257 -27.17 -7.33 20.18
C MET A 257 -28.10 -6.14 19.94
N SER A 258 -29.39 -6.37 19.71
CA SER A 258 -30.37 -5.32 19.38
C SER A 258 -30.38 -4.17 20.39
N ARG A 259 -30.27 -4.50 21.69
CA ARG A 259 -30.24 -3.46 22.78
C ARG A 259 -28.95 -2.66 22.72
N ALA A 260 -27.79 -3.28 22.49
CA ALA A 260 -26.51 -2.62 22.41
C ALA A 260 -26.44 -1.70 21.19
N VAL A 261 -26.88 -2.18 20.02
CA VAL A 261 -26.92 -1.39 18.77
C VAL A 261 -27.88 -0.20 18.91
N SER A 262 -29.05 -0.41 19.56
CA SER A 262 -29.99 0.67 19.82
C SER A 262 -29.45 1.74 20.80
N ALA A 263 -28.65 1.33 21.78
CA ALA A 263 -27.96 2.26 22.68
C ALA A 263 -26.92 3.14 21.93
N GLY A 264 -26.32 2.62 20.85
CA GLY A 264 -25.45 3.35 19.92
C GLY A 264 -26.18 4.33 18.99
N GLY A 265 -27.53 4.48 19.13
CA GLY A 265 -28.33 5.45 18.36
C GLY A 265 -28.95 4.91 17.08
N VAL A 266 -28.77 3.64 16.76
CA VAL A 266 -29.36 2.98 15.58
C VAL A 266 -30.66 2.30 15.97
N LYS A 267 -31.77 2.62 15.28
CA LYS A 267 -33.06 1.97 15.54
C LYS A 267 -33.11 0.58 14.91
N VAL A 268 -33.26 -0.44 15.76
CA VAL A 268 -33.44 -1.83 15.32
C VAL A 268 -34.93 -2.15 15.32
N ASN A 269 -35.45 -2.63 14.19
CA ASN A 269 -36.80 -3.10 14.04
C ASN A 269 -37.03 -4.43 14.80
N PRO A 270 -38.27 -4.80 15.11
CA PRO A 270 -38.57 -6.07 15.78
C PRO A 270 -38.07 -7.32 15.01
N GLY A 271 -37.88 -7.20 13.70
CA GLY A 271 -37.33 -8.25 12.83
C GLY A 271 -35.80 -8.35 12.83
N GLY A 272 -35.09 -7.45 13.54
CA GLY A 272 -33.63 -7.41 13.57
C GLY A 272 -33.02 -6.46 12.54
N GLU A 273 -33.80 -5.97 11.59
CA GLU A 273 -33.28 -5.03 10.58
C GLU A 273 -33.07 -3.64 11.18
N ALA A 274 -31.98 -2.99 10.80
CA ALA A 274 -31.66 -1.62 11.21
C ALA A 274 -31.08 -0.84 10.01
N LEU A 275 -31.49 0.43 9.90
CA LEU A 275 -30.92 1.37 8.95
C LEU A 275 -30.10 2.39 9.72
N ALA A 276 -28.80 2.43 9.51
CA ALA A 276 -27.90 3.41 10.09
C ALA A 276 -27.48 4.41 9.02
N LYS A 277 -27.67 5.69 9.32
CA LYS A 277 -27.22 6.79 8.45
C LYS A 277 -26.17 7.61 9.19
N ILE A 278 -25.02 7.77 8.55
CA ILE A 278 -23.95 8.63 9.05
C ILE A 278 -23.91 9.88 8.16
N SER A 279 -23.97 11.04 8.79
CA SER A 279 -23.94 12.33 8.11
C SER A 279 -23.10 13.33 8.92
N GLY A 280 -22.85 14.52 8.39
CA GLY A 280 -22.05 15.55 9.03
C GLY A 280 -20.73 15.77 8.30
N THR A 281 -19.64 15.91 9.02
CA THR A 281 -18.29 16.02 8.45
C THR A 281 -17.39 14.92 9.00
N VAL A 282 -16.23 14.69 8.36
CA VAL A 282 -15.23 13.71 8.80
C VAL A 282 -14.87 13.94 10.28
N ALA A 283 -14.61 15.18 10.70
CA ALA A 283 -14.29 15.50 12.10
C ALA A 283 -15.48 15.41 13.07
N LYS A 284 -16.72 15.51 12.59
CA LYS A 284 -17.94 15.52 13.42
C LYS A 284 -19.04 14.65 12.80
N PRO A 285 -18.87 13.33 12.77
CA PRO A 285 -19.88 12.42 12.27
C PRO A 285 -21.12 12.41 13.19
N LYS A 286 -22.30 12.27 12.60
CA LYS A 286 -23.58 12.14 13.29
C LYS A 286 -24.25 10.86 12.83
N ILE A 287 -24.54 9.97 13.74
CA ILE A 287 -25.26 8.71 13.49
C ILE A 287 -26.77 8.96 13.75
N ARG A 288 -27.61 8.48 12.85
CA ARG A 288 -29.08 8.55 12.93
C ARG A 288 -29.72 7.23 12.55
#